data_2657f0ac951a73cdf2ffffd1c43faefb
#
_entry.id   2657f0ac951a73cdf2ffffd1c43faefb
#
_cell.length_a   1.000
_cell.length_b   1.000
_cell.length_c   1.000
_cell.angle_alpha   90.00
_cell.angle_beta   90.00
_cell.angle_gamma   90.00
#
_symmetry.space_group_name_H-M   'P 1'
#
loop_
_entity.id
_entity.type
_entity.pdbx_description
1 polymer ?
#
loop_
_entity_poly.entity_id
_entity_poly.type
_entity_poly.pdbx_seq_one_letter_code
_entity_poly.pdbx_strand_id
1 'polypeptide(L)'
;LNTVSFSNNAYGIKSASLRYFNKLPSALSTNEGALLIGMLKGTTIYNPIRNPKNALQRRNTVLSQMQKAGYITEGEVAQLAQDTLKLVLSFHDNDDSNDSYLRSAVYRWLDKWSQDNEIDINKAGLKIYTTIDSRMQKIAEQVMATKMKELQRRLKNTWGDSEPWRDKDGNVIPEFLENQARKLSVYKSLMERFNNNEDSVFQVLNNKKEMEIFTWDGMEKVNFSTMDSLKHYVMMLNTGMMAMNPYNGEIKVWVGGINHQYYKFDHVNQAKRQAGSTFKPFAYLAALESGMTPCDKLTDKPVKIEFIGKDGPETWEPKNADWSISYSDMTLRHALARSLNTITAQLTEIVGADKVVEMAHKTGIDSKLQAVPSVGLGSNDVSVYEMVKSYSTFMNAGKTTEPILVSKIVDQEGNVIALFQTEHKQVISPENAWLMTYMLRGTLEEPRGTS
;
A
#
# COMPACT_ATOMS: atom_id res chain seq x y z
N LEU A 1 31.31 -7.26 -15.25
CA LEU A 1 30.03 -7.83 -15.67
C LEU A 1 29.07 -8.08 -14.50
N ASN A 2 29.53 -8.27 -13.28
CA ASN A 2 28.68 -8.60 -12.13
C ASN A 2 27.94 -7.40 -11.53
N THR A 3 28.34 -6.16 -11.85
CA THR A 3 27.80 -4.92 -11.27
C THR A 3 27.22 -3.95 -12.30
N VAL A 4 27.41 -4.22 -13.59
CA VAL A 4 26.99 -3.31 -14.67
C VAL A 4 25.46 -3.38 -14.84
N SER A 5 24.83 -2.22 -15.05
CA SER A 5 23.42 -2.15 -15.38
C SER A 5 23.15 -2.62 -16.81
N PHE A 6 22.20 -3.53 -16.97
CA PHE A 6 21.68 -3.99 -18.27
C PHE A 6 20.29 -3.41 -18.56
N SER A 7 19.93 -2.29 -17.93
CA SER A 7 18.56 -1.71 -17.98
C SER A 7 17.49 -2.61 -17.36
N ASN A 8 16.24 -2.10 -17.26
CA ASN A 8 15.10 -2.85 -16.72
C ASN A 8 15.36 -3.48 -15.33
N ASN A 9 16.07 -2.76 -14.46
CA ASN A 9 16.48 -3.19 -13.10
C ASN A 9 17.35 -4.48 -13.08
N ALA A 10 18.00 -4.84 -14.18
CA ALA A 10 18.94 -5.95 -14.23
C ALA A 10 20.37 -5.44 -14.01
N TYR A 11 20.92 -5.66 -12.81
CA TYR A 11 22.31 -5.37 -12.47
C TYR A 11 23.12 -6.65 -12.41
N GLY A 12 24.21 -6.68 -13.16
CA GLY A 12 25.08 -7.85 -13.33
C GLY A 12 24.55 -8.89 -14.31
N ILE A 13 25.48 -9.68 -14.84
CA ILE A 13 25.21 -10.66 -15.92
C ILE A 13 24.19 -11.72 -15.48
N LYS A 14 24.21 -12.13 -14.20
CA LYS A 14 23.26 -13.12 -13.68
C LYS A 14 21.83 -12.60 -13.73
N SER A 15 21.60 -11.39 -13.24
CA SER A 15 20.28 -10.75 -13.26
C SER A 15 19.81 -10.49 -14.69
N ALA A 16 20.71 -10.03 -15.58
CA ALA A 16 20.40 -9.81 -16.99
C ALA A 16 20.03 -11.11 -17.71
N SER A 17 20.80 -12.17 -17.52
CA SER A 17 20.55 -13.49 -18.10
C SER A 17 19.19 -14.06 -17.68
N LEU A 18 18.88 -13.98 -16.39
CA LEU A 18 17.56 -14.36 -15.86
C LEU A 18 16.46 -13.44 -16.42
N ARG A 19 16.68 -12.11 -16.46
CA ARG A 19 15.68 -11.12 -16.89
C ARG A 19 15.28 -11.25 -18.35
N TYR A 20 16.26 -11.42 -19.23
CA TYR A 20 16.02 -11.41 -20.68
C TYR A 20 15.78 -12.80 -21.27
N PHE A 21 16.26 -13.87 -20.63
CA PHE A 21 16.24 -15.22 -21.18
C PHE A 21 15.76 -16.31 -20.24
N ASN A 22 15.50 -15.98 -18.97
CA ASN A 22 15.16 -16.96 -17.92
C ASN A 22 16.18 -18.10 -17.79
N LYS A 23 17.47 -17.80 -17.94
CA LYS A 23 18.58 -18.77 -17.91
C LYS A 23 19.68 -18.28 -16.95
N LEU A 24 20.44 -19.24 -16.40
CA LEU A 24 21.71 -18.90 -15.75
C LEU A 24 22.75 -18.47 -16.80
N PRO A 25 23.75 -17.64 -16.45
CA PRO A 25 24.78 -17.20 -17.42
C PRO A 25 25.49 -18.33 -18.14
N SER A 26 25.71 -19.47 -17.48
CA SER A 26 26.33 -20.67 -18.05
C SER A 26 25.46 -21.40 -19.11
N ALA A 27 24.16 -21.11 -19.14
CA ALA A 27 23.20 -21.70 -20.05
C ALA A 27 22.81 -20.76 -21.21
N LEU A 28 23.42 -19.58 -21.30
CA LEU A 28 23.21 -18.67 -22.42
C LEU A 28 23.79 -19.23 -23.72
N SER A 29 23.02 -19.09 -24.79
CA SER A 29 23.56 -19.35 -26.16
C SER A 29 24.50 -18.21 -26.58
N THR A 30 25.31 -18.46 -27.62
CA THR A 30 26.21 -17.45 -28.19
C THR A 30 25.45 -16.17 -28.60
N ASN A 31 24.26 -16.30 -29.18
CA ASN A 31 23.42 -15.18 -29.57
C ASN A 31 22.91 -14.39 -28.36
N GLU A 32 22.49 -15.05 -27.29
CA GLU A 32 21.99 -14.44 -26.06
C GLU A 32 23.14 -13.71 -25.34
N GLY A 33 24.30 -14.34 -25.24
CA GLY A 33 25.50 -13.70 -24.68
C GLY A 33 25.93 -12.47 -25.48
N ALA A 34 26.01 -12.59 -26.82
CA ALA A 34 26.36 -11.49 -27.71
C ALA A 34 25.38 -10.30 -27.60
N LEU A 35 24.09 -10.56 -27.39
CA LEU A 35 23.09 -9.53 -27.15
C LEU A 35 23.37 -8.76 -25.85
N LEU A 36 23.56 -9.46 -24.74
CA LEU A 36 23.85 -8.82 -23.46
C LEU A 36 25.14 -8.00 -23.49
N ILE A 37 26.21 -8.53 -24.07
CA ILE A 37 27.47 -7.78 -24.26
C ILE A 37 27.25 -6.57 -25.16
N GLY A 38 26.43 -6.69 -26.19
CA GLY A 38 26.06 -5.59 -27.07
C GLY A 38 25.38 -4.43 -26.35
N MET A 39 24.53 -4.75 -25.37
CA MET A 39 23.83 -3.75 -24.54
C MET A 39 24.79 -2.88 -23.73
N LEU A 40 25.96 -3.37 -23.34
CA LEU A 40 26.92 -2.63 -22.51
C LEU A 40 27.42 -1.32 -23.13
N LYS A 41 27.36 -1.18 -24.46
CA LYS A 41 27.73 0.06 -25.16
C LYS A 41 26.73 1.19 -24.89
N GLY A 42 25.46 0.85 -24.59
CA GLY A 42 24.41 1.82 -24.30
C GLY A 42 23.11 1.08 -23.98
N THR A 43 22.85 0.85 -22.71
CA THR A 43 21.78 -0.01 -22.20
C THR A 43 20.37 0.50 -22.51
N THR A 44 20.20 1.78 -22.84
CA THR A 44 18.95 2.37 -23.30
C THR A 44 18.79 2.21 -24.82
N ILE A 45 19.83 2.56 -25.58
CA ILE A 45 19.81 2.58 -27.06
C ILE A 45 19.70 1.16 -27.61
N TYR A 46 20.42 0.19 -27.01
CA TYR A 46 20.46 -1.22 -27.43
C TYR A 46 19.60 -2.12 -26.55
N ASN A 47 18.58 -1.55 -25.88
CA ASN A 47 17.62 -2.31 -25.10
C ASN A 47 16.73 -3.19 -26.02
N PRO A 48 16.75 -4.52 -25.90
CA PRO A 48 16.04 -5.40 -26.83
C PRO A 48 14.51 -5.32 -26.69
N ILE A 49 13.99 -4.83 -25.57
CA ILE A 49 12.56 -4.61 -25.36
C ILE A 49 12.09 -3.29 -26.00
N ARG A 50 12.87 -2.22 -25.81
CA ARG A 50 12.50 -0.87 -26.28
C ARG A 50 12.93 -0.63 -27.73
N ASN A 51 14.09 -1.12 -28.11
CA ASN A 51 14.74 -0.86 -29.40
C ASN A 51 15.26 -2.17 -30.06
N PRO A 52 14.38 -3.13 -30.40
CA PRO A 52 14.78 -4.46 -30.87
C PRO A 52 15.66 -4.44 -32.14
N LYS A 53 15.42 -3.50 -33.05
CA LYS A 53 16.24 -3.36 -34.29
C LYS A 53 17.68 -2.97 -33.95
N ASN A 54 17.88 -1.97 -33.09
CA ASN A 54 19.21 -1.53 -32.68
C ASN A 54 19.94 -2.64 -31.88
N ALA A 55 19.21 -3.35 -31.03
CA ALA A 55 19.74 -4.46 -30.25
C ALA A 55 20.23 -5.60 -31.16
N LEU A 56 19.49 -5.96 -32.22
CA LEU A 56 19.89 -6.93 -33.24
C LEU A 56 21.16 -6.51 -33.99
N GLN A 57 21.20 -5.28 -34.49
CA GLN A 57 22.38 -4.75 -35.16
C GLN A 57 23.62 -4.79 -34.26
N ARG A 58 23.44 -4.41 -32.99
CA ARG A 58 24.54 -4.42 -32.03
C ARG A 58 25.01 -5.82 -31.67
N ARG A 59 24.07 -6.78 -31.50
CA ARG A 59 24.38 -8.21 -31.36
C ARG A 59 25.25 -8.70 -32.51
N ASN A 60 24.83 -8.42 -33.74
CA ASN A 60 25.56 -8.84 -34.93
C ASN A 60 26.98 -8.21 -34.99
N THR A 61 27.15 -6.97 -34.54
CA THR A 61 28.48 -6.37 -34.37
C THR A 61 29.33 -7.17 -33.38
N VAL A 62 28.77 -7.62 -32.25
CA VAL A 62 29.47 -8.43 -31.25
C VAL A 62 29.88 -9.78 -31.86
N LEU A 63 28.96 -10.48 -32.60
CA LEU A 63 29.25 -11.73 -33.28
C LEU A 63 30.42 -11.56 -34.28
N SER A 64 30.43 -10.48 -35.07
CA SER A 64 31.53 -10.17 -35.97
C SER A 64 32.88 -9.94 -35.23
N GLN A 65 32.86 -9.34 -34.04
CA GLN A 65 34.08 -9.20 -33.21
C GLN A 65 34.53 -10.57 -32.65
N MET A 66 33.60 -11.41 -32.24
CA MET A 66 33.90 -12.78 -31.79
C MET A 66 34.56 -13.60 -32.91
N GLN A 67 34.11 -13.45 -34.14
CA GLN A 67 34.70 -14.11 -35.31
C GLN A 67 36.14 -13.58 -35.56
N LYS A 68 36.34 -12.24 -35.54
CA LYS A 68 37.66 -11.65 -35.69
C LYS A 68 38.65 -12.08 -34.59
N ALA A 69 38.14 -12.36 -33.39
CA ALA A 69 38.91 -12.85 -32.26
C ALA A 69 39.11 -14.40 -32.28
N GLY A 70 38.56 -15.10 -33.26
CA GLY A 70 38.71 -16.55 -33.44
C GLY A 70 37.82 -17.41 -32.54
N TYR A 71 36.82 -16.83 -31.87
CA TYR A 71 35.90 -17.60 -31.02
C TYR A 71 34.80 -18.34 -31.79
N ILE A 72 34.42 -17.84 -32.96
CA ILE A 72 33.40 -18.45 -33.84
C ILE A 72 33.84 -18.32 -35.31
N THR A 73 33.35 -19.19 -36.16
CA THR A 73 33.67 -19.21 -37.61
C THR A 73 32.79 -18.24 -38.40
N GLU A 74 33.18 -17.90 -39.62
CA GLU A 74 32.38 -17.04 -40.51
C GLU A 74 30.99 -17.67 -40.84
N GLY A 75 30.95 -19.01 -41.04
CA GLY A 75 29.70 -19.73 -41.22
C GLY A 75 28.75 -19.65 -40.04
N GLU A 76 29.29 -19.75 -38.83
CA GLU A 76 28.50 -19.57 -37.59
C GLU A 76 27.96 -18.16 -37.46
N VAL A 77 28.75 -17.12 -37.80
CA VAL A 77 28.25 -15.72 -37.80
C VAL A 77 27.07 -15.56 -38.76
N ALA A 78 27.20 -16.12 -40.01
CA ALA A 78 26.15 -16.03 -41.01
C ALA A 78 24.85 -16.71 -40.54
N GLN A 79 24.94 -17.85 -39.87
CA GLN A 79 23.82 -18.56 -39.30
C GLN A 79 23.21 -17.79 -38.10
N LEU A 80 24.01 -17.40 -37.13
CA LEU A 80 23.59 -16.72 -35.91
C LEU A 80 22.98 -15.31 -36.19
N ALA A 81 23.46 -14.63 -37.23
CA ALA A 81 22.93 -13.31 -37.61
C ALA A 81 21.50 -13.35 -38.16
N GLN A 82 21.08 -14.52 -38.72
CA GLN A 82 19.71 -14.71 -39.22
C GLN A 82 18.70 -14.96 -38.12
N ASP A 83 19.14 -15.37 -36.95
CA ASP A 83 18.24 -15.64 -35.84
C ASP A 83 17.53 -14.36 -35.35
N THR A 84 16.23 -14.47 -35.14
CA THR A 84 15.43 -13.44 -34.52
C THR A 84 15.71 -13.35 -33.01
N LEU A 85 15.40 -12.21 -32.39
CA LEU A 85 15.47 -12.09 -30.96
C LEU A 85 14.37 -12.93 -30.30
N LYS A 86 14.76 -14.01 -29.65
CA LYS A 86 13.87 -14.83 -28.81
C LYS A 86 14.09 -14.45 -27.36
N LEU A 87 13.46 -13.34 -26.93
CA LEU A 87 13.46 -12.97 -25.53
C LEU A 87 12.46 -13.88 -24.79
N VAL A 88 12.93 -14.58 -23.79
CA VAL A 88 12.08 -15.22 -22.79
C VAL A 88 12.16 -14.30 -21.58
N LEU A 89 11.41 -13.20 -21.65
CA LEU A 89 11.36 -12.24 -20.56
C LEU A 89 10.83 -12.96 -19.32
N SER A 90 11.71 -13.47 -18.50
CA SER A 90 11.31 -13.68 -17.14
C SER A 90 11.37 -12.32 -16.47
N PHE A 91 10.25 -11.69 -16.49
CA PHE A 91 9.93 -10.98 -15.30
C PHE A 91 9.96 -12.08 -14.21
N HIS A 92 10.91 -12.05 -13.28
CA HIS A 92 10.69 -12.63 -11.98
C HIS A 92 9.65 -11.78 -11.22
N ASP A 93 8.81 -11.12 -11.94
CA ASP A 93 7.43 -10.84 -11.75
C ASP A 93 6.65 -12.07 -12.25
N ASN A 94 6.94 -13.27 -11.72
CA ASN A 94 5.94 -14.29 -11.45
C ASN A 94 5.09 -13.74 -10.30
N ASP A 95 4.75 -12.50 -10.43
CA ASP A 95 4.01 -11.76 -9.47
C ASP A 95 2.70 -11.32 -10.09
N ASP A 96 1.83 -12.30 -10.36
CA ASP A 96 0.42 -12.19 -10.08
C ASP A 96 0.19 -12.08 -8.55
N SER A 97 1.26 -12.14 -7.73
CA SER A 97 1.18 -11.98 -6.29
C SER A 97 1.32 -10.51 -5.90
N ASN A 98 0.62 -10.10 -4.86
CA ASN A 98 0.76 -8.78 -4.20
C ASN A 98 2.16 -8.54 -3.59
N ASP A 99 3.10 -9.44 -3.76
CA ASP A 99 4.52 -9.37 -3.36
C ASP A 99 5.21 -8.08 -3.80
N SER A 100 4.75 -7.47 -4.88
CA SER A 100 5.31 -6.21 -5.37
C SER A 100 5.11 -5.04 -4.40
N TYR A 101 4.04 -5.02 -3.61
CA TYR A 101 3.86 -4.03 -2.53
C TYR A 101 4.85 -4.28 -1.40
N LEU A 102 4.98 -5.53 -0.97
CA LEU A 102 5.97 -5.94 0.03
C LEU A 102 7.37 -5.60 -0.44
N ARG A 103 7.73 -5.97 -1.67
CA ARG A 103 9.04 -5.68 -2.27
C ARG A 103 9.30 -4.17 -2.31
N SER A 104 8.30 -3.38 -2.70
CA SER A 104 8.38 -1.92 -2.69
C SER A 104 8.52 -1.33 -1.28
N ALA A 105 7.85 -1.91 -0.28
CA ALA A 105 7.98 -1.50 1.12
C ALA A 105 9.39 -1.81 1.66
N VAL A 106 9.91 -3.02 1.41
CA VAL A 106 11.28 -3.42 1.76
C VAL A 106 12.30 -2.51 1.07
N TYR A 107 12.11 -2.21 -0.21
CA TYR A 107 13.04 -1.36 -0.96
C TYR A 107 13.06 0.08 -0.41
N ARG A 108 11.91 0.68 -0.10
CA ARG A 108 11.85 2.01 0.53
C ARG A 108 12.55 2.03 1.90
N TRP A 109 12.37 0.98 2.67
CA TRP A 109 13.04 0.83 3.96
C TRP A 109 14.56 0.71 3.79
N LEU A 110 15.01 -0.13 2.84
CA LEU A 110 16.42 -0.31 2.50
C LEU A 110 17.08 0.94 1.96
N ASP A 111 16.38 1.70 1.11
CA ASP A 111 16.89 2.96 0.55
C ASP A 111 17.22 3.96 1.66
N LYS A 112 16.33 4.12 2.64
CA LYS A 112 16.59 4.93 3.82
C LYS A 112 17.78 4.40 4.63
N TRP A 113 17.78 3.10 4.94
CA TRP A 113 18.85 2.46 5.69
C TRP A 113 20.22 2.61 4.97
N SER A 114 20.25 2.51 3.65
CA SER A 114 21.46 2.65 2.84
C SER A 114 22.05 4.05 2.90
N GLN A 115 21.18 5.06 2.89
CA GLN A 115 21.59 6.46 3.04
C GLN A 115 22.19 6.72 4.43
N ASP A 116 21.54 6.20 5.49
CA ASP A 116 22.00 6.35 6.87
C ASP A 116 23.35 5.62 7.14
N ASN A 117 23.70 4.60 6.33
CA ASN A 117 24.91 3.78 6.49
C ASN A 117 25.93 3.94 5.35
N GLU A 118 25.70 4.84 4.39
CA GLU A 118 26.58 5.10 3.23
C GLU A 118 26.89 3.83 2.39
N ILE A 119 25.94 2.88 2.31
CA ILE A 119 26.07 1.61 1.57
C ILE A 119 25.25 1.66 0.28
N ASP A 120 25.87 1.46 -0.88
CA ASP A 120 25.17 1.30 -2.15
C ASP A 120 24.54 -0.10 -2.26
N ILE A 121 23.26 -0.21 -1.95
CA ILE A 121 22.50 -1.48 -1.96
C ILE A 121 22.50 -2.18 -3.33
N ASN A 122 22.69 -1.44 -4.43
CA ASN A 122 22.70 -2.02 -5.78
C ASN A 122 24.04 -2.67 -6.12
N LYS A 123 25.13 -2.28 -5.42
CA LYS A 123 26.48 -2.81 -5.67
C LYS A 123 26.95 -3.79 -4.60
N ALA A 124 26.45 -3.69 -3.38
CA ALA A 124 26.95 -4.44 -2.23
C ALA A 124 26.56 -5.93 -2.23
N GLY A 125 25.65 -6.38 -3.11
CA GLY A 125 25.25 -7.78 -3.22
C GLY A 125 24.60 -8.34 -1.94
N LEU A 126 23.85 -7.52 -1.25
CA LEU A 126 23.25 -7.83 0.05
C LEU A 126 22.17 -8.91 -0.06
N LYS A 127 22.07 -9.74 0.96
CA LYS A 127 20.94 -10.64 1.21
C LYS A 127 20.11 -10.07 2.36
N ILE A 128 18.86 -9.79 2.08
CA ILE A 128 17.92 -9.16 3.00
C ILE A 128 16.97 -10.22 3.56
N TYR A 129 16.92 -10.35 4.88
CA TYR A 129 16.01 -11.26 5.55
C TYR A 129 14.85 -10.46 6.13
N THR A 130 13.66 -10.70 5.61
CA THR A 130 12.43 -10.09 6.12
C THR A 130 11.81 -10.94 7.23
N THR A 131 10.89 -10.34 7.99
CA THR A 131 10.13 -11.01 9.05
C THR A 131 8.85 -11.67 8.55
N ILE A 132 8.54 -11.50 7.25
CA ILE A 132 7.32 -11.99 6.62
C ILE A 132 7.23 -13.53 6.69
N ASP A 133 6.07 -14.04 7.08
CA ASP A 133 5.74 -15.45 6.93
C ASP A 133 5.06 -15.67 5.57
N SER A 134 5.74 -16.34 4.66
CA SER A 134 5.27 -16.55 3.28
C SER A 134 3.94 -17.32 3.18
N ARG A 135 3.64 -18.18 4.16
CA ARG A 135 2.37 -18.93 4.20
C ARG A 135 1.23 -18.01 4.64
N MET A 136 1.46 -17.21 5.68
CA MET A 136 0.48 -16.22 6.14
C MET A 136 0.25 -15.15 5.08
N GLN A 137 1.31 -14.68 4.41
CA GLN A 137 1.24 -13.71 3.30
C GLN A 137 0.33 -14.24 2.19
N LYS A 138 0.58 -15.47 1.71
CA LYS A 138 -0.21 -16.09 0.66
C LYS A 138 -1.70 -16.26 1.03
N ILE A 139 -1.98 -16.68 2.26
CA ILE A 139 -3.35 -16.80 2.76
C ILE A 139 -4.03 -15.43 2.79
N ALA A 140 -3.35 -14.41 3.31
CA ALA A 140 -3.87 -13.06 3.39
C ALA A 140 -4.21 -12.49 2.01
N GLU A 141 -3.35 -12.68 1.01
CA GLU A 141 -3.58 -12.26 -0.38
C GLU A 141 -4.80 -12.97 -0.99
N GLN A 142 -4.92 -14.28 -0.80
CA GLN A 142 -6.05 -15.05 -1.30
C GLN A 142 -7.38 -14.63 -0.66
N VAL A 143 -7.40 -14.48 0.66
CA VAL A 143 -8.59 -14.02 1.40
C VAL A 143 -8.96 -12.61 0.99
N MET A 144 -7.97 -11.72 0.89
CA MET A 144 -8.18 -10.34 0.45
C MET A 144 -8.78 -10.29 -0.96
N ALA A 145 -8.21 -11.00 -1.93
CA ALA A 145 -8.73 -11.03 -3.30
C ALA A 145 -10.19 -11.52 -3.34
N THR A 146 -10.50 -12.59 -2.60
CA THR A 146 -11.87 -13.15 -2.53
C THR A 146 -12.85 -12.15 -1.93
N LYS A 147 -12.48 -11.51 -0.81
CA LYS A 147 -13.35 -10.57 -0.11
C LYS A 147 -13.52 -9.26 -0.88
N MET A 148 -12.47 -8.76 -1.50
CA MET A 148 -12.54 -7.54 -2.31
C MET A 148 -13.42 -7.73 -3.55
N LYS A 149 -13.37 -8.90 -4.20
CA LYS A 149 -14.29 -9.25 -5.29
C LYS A 149 -15.75 -9.21 -4.83
N GLU A 150 -16.04 -9.77 -3.65
CA GLU A 150 -17.39 -9.75 -3.06
C GLU A 150 -17.84 -8.31 -2.77
N LEU A 151 -16.99 -7.51 -2.12
CA LEU A 151 -17.28 -6.11 -1.78
C LEU A 151 -17.46 -5.24 -3.02
N GLN A 152 -16.64 -5.45 -4.05
CA GLN A 152 -16.77 -4.75 -5.34
C GLN A 152 -18.13 -5.02 -5.99
N ARG A 153 -18.58 -6.29 -5.94
CA ARG A 153 -19.92 -6.65 -6.45
C ARG A 153 -21.03 -5.97 -5.66
N ARG A 154 -20.90 -5.93 -4.31
CA ARG A 154 -21.86 -5.20 -3.46
C ARG A 154 -21.88 -3.72 -3.77
N LEU A 155 -20.73 -3.08 -3.92
CA LEU A 155 -20.62 -1.68 -4.32
C LEU A 155 -21.35 -1.41 -5.64
N LYS A 156 -21.07 -2.23 -6.67
CA LYS A 156 -21.73 -2.12 -7.96
C LYS A 156 -23.26 -2.27 -7.86
N ASN A 157 -23.74 -3.20 -7.06
CA ASN A 157 -25.18 -3.41 -6.85
C ASN A 157 -25.84 -2.24 -6.10
N THR A 158 -25.12 -1.63 -5.14
CA THR A 158 -25.63 -0.48 -4.35
C THR A 158 -25.73 0.79 -5.20
N TRP A 159 -24.73 1.07 -6.01
CA TRP A 159 -24.67 2.30 -6.82
C TRP A 159 -25.32 2.13 -8.20
N GLY A 160 -25.36 0.91 -8.75
CA GLY A 160 -25.85 0.64 -10.11
C GLY A 160 -25.12 1.52 -11.13
N ASP A 161 -25.86 2.27 -11.91
CA ASP A 161 -25.35 3.25 -12.87
C ASP A 161 -25.12 4.64 -12.27
N SER A 162 -25.46 4.83 -10.97
CA SER A 162 -25.30 6.11 -10.27
C SER A 162 -23.82 6.42 -10.03
N GLU A 163 -23.51 7.69 -9.98
CA GLU A 163 -22.17 8.17 -9.69
C GLU A 163 -21.94 8.26 -8.17
N PRO A 164 -20.91 7.56 -7.61
CA PRO A 164 -20.71 7.52 -6.17
C PRO A 164 -19.94 8.73 -5.62
N TRP A 165 -19.31 9.54 -6.47
CA TRP A 165 -18.58 10.73 -6.03
C TRP A 165 -19.57 11.87 -5.75
N ARG A 166 -19.78 12.09 -4.46
CA ARG A 166 -20.73 13.07 -3.95
C ARG A 166 -20.06 14.00 -2.96
N ASP A 167 -20.58 15.23 -2.90
CA ASP A 167 -20.19 16.20 -1.89
C ASP A 167 -20.80 15.85 -0.50
N LYS A 168 -20.50 16.68 0.51
CA LYS A 168 -21.03 16.53 1.87
C LYS A 168 -22.56 16.63 1.96
N ASP A 169 -23.20 17.25 1.00
CA ASP A 169 -24.64 17.46 0.93
C ASP A 169 -25.33 16.37 0.09
N GLY A 170 -24.55 15.40 -0.43
CA GLY A 170 -25.03 14.25 -1.22
C GLY A 170 -25.21 14.53 -2.70
N ASN A 171 -24.85 15.71 -3.20
CA ASN A 171 -24.91 16.03 -4.62
C ASN A 171 -23.73 15.41 -5.36
N VAL A 172 -23.94 14.99 -6.61
CA VAL A 172 -22.86 14.52 -7.48
C VAL A 172 -21.85 15.66 -7.71
N ILE A 173 -20.57 15.39 -7.50
CA ILE A 173 -19.50 16.36 -7.76
C ILE A 173 -19.37 16.54 -9.27
N PRO A 174 -19.63 17.76 -9.80
CA PRO A 174 -19.55 18.03 -11.23
C PRO A 174 -18.14 17.78 -11.76
N GLU A 175 -18.02 17.35 -13.00
CA GLU A 175 -16.73 17.14 -13.70
C GLU A 175 -15.70 16.31 -12.91
N PHE A 176 -16.16 15.43 -12.02
CA PHE A 176 -15.23 14.64 -11.20
C PHE A 176 -14.27 13.81 -12.05
N LEU A 177 -14.80 13.09 -13.05
CA LEU A 177 -13.98 12.24 -13.94
C LEU A 177 -13.07 13.08 -14.84
N GLU A 178 -13.55 14.20 -15.36
CA GLU A 178 -12.78 15.16 -16.14
C GLU A 178 -11.60 15.70 -15.31
N ASN A 179 -11.86 16.05 -14.06
CA ASN A 179 -10.82 16.51 -13.12
C ASN A 179 -9.81 15.41 -12.81
N GLN A 180 -10.19 14.13 -12.77
CA GLN A 180 -9.24 13.03 -12.70
C GLN A 180 -8.48 12.83 -14.01
N ALA A 181 -9.12 12.98 -15.15
CA ALA A 181 -8.48 12.87 -16.46
C ALA A 181 -7.40 13.93 -16.67
N ARG A 182 -7.62 15.17 -16.21
CA ARG A 182 -6.64 16.29 -16.27
C ARG A 182 -5.33 15.96 -15.53
N LYS A 183 -5.34 15.02 -14.59
CA LYS A 183 -4.14 14.56 -13.85
C LYS A 183 -3.32 13.52 -14.61
N LEU A 184 -3.88 12.86 -15.63
CA LEU A 184 -3.22 11.81 -16.38
C LEU A 184 -2.08 12.39 -17.26
N SER A 185 -0.99 11.63 -17.39
CA SER A 185 0.12 11.99 -18.28
C SER A 185 -0.30 12.09 -19.74
N VAL A 186 -1.20 11.18 -20.16
CA VAL A 186 -1.76 11.23 -21.53
C VAL A 186 -2.52 12.51 -21.81
N TYR A 187 -3.30 13.02 -20.83
CA TYR A 187 -3.98 14.31 -20.98
C TYR A 187 -2.97 15.44 -21.22
N LYS A 188 -1.93 15.53 -20.41
CA LYS A 188 -0.88 16.55 -20.55
C LYS A 188 -0.21 16.50 -21.91
N SER A 189 0.16 15.31 -22.40
CA SER A 189 0.76 15.14 -23.73
C SER A 189 -0.20 15.53 -24.86
N LEU A 190 -1.51 15.26 -24.71
CA LEU A 190 -2.51 15.67 -25.69
C LEU A 190 -2.74 17.18 -25.67
N MET A 191 -2.72 17.84 -24.51
CA MET A 191 -2.81 19.30 -24.40
C MET A 191 -1.67 19.98 -25.18
N GLU A 192 -0.43 19.49 -25.04
CA GLU A 192 0.69 19.98 -25.84
C GLU A 192 0.47 19.76 -27.35
N ARG A 193 0.00 18.57 -27.73
CA ARG A 193 -0.23 18.20 -29.12
C ARG A 193 -1.34 19.02 -29.79
N PHE A 194 -2.39 19.39 -29.08
CA PHE A 194 -3.54 20.13 -29.56
C PHE A 194 -3.52 21.62 -29.19
N ASN A 195 -2.33 22.18 -28.89
CA ASN A 195 -2.16 23.61 -28.60
C ASN A 195 -3.10 24.09 -27.47
N ASN A 196 -3.25 23.31 -26.40
CA ASN A 196 -4.14 23.58 -25.28
C ASN A 196 -5.64 23.62 -25.61
N ASN A 197 -6.07 22.99 -26.70
CA ASN A 197 -7.50 22.85 -27.01
C ASN A 197 -8.09 21.66 -26.25
N GLU A 198 -8.76 21.95 -25.12
CA GLU A 198 -9.32 20.93 -24.23
C GLU A 198 -10.42 20.09 -24.89
N ASP A 199 -11.28 20.68 -25.73
CA ASP A 199 -12.34 19.95 -26.42
C ASP A 199 -11.77 18.84 -27.32
N SER A 200 -10.71 19.17 -28.09
CA SER A 200 -10.01 18.19 -28.92
C SER A 200 -9.37 17.07 -28.09
N VAL A 201 -8.87 17.41 -26.92
CA VAL A 201 -8.29 16.40 -25.98
C VAL A 201 -9.38 15.46 -25.48
N PHE A 202 -10.51 15.98 -24.98
CA PHE A 202 -11.60 15.12 -24.51
C PHE A 202 -12.24 14.31 -25.63
N GLN A 203 -12.30 14.83 -26.86
CA GLN A 203 -12.72 14.05 -28.02
C GLN A 203 -11.84 12.81 -28.22
N VAL A 204 -10.51 12.96 -28.11
CA VAL A 204 -9.57 11.83 -28.20
C VAL A 204 -9.71 10.88 -27.00
N LEU A 205 -9.86 11.42 -25.78
CA LEU A 205 -10.01 10.60 -24.57
C LEU A 205 -11.32 9.79 -24.56
N ASN A 206 -12.35 10.25 -25.26
CA ASN A 206 -13.63 9.56 -25.42
C ASN A 206 -13.66 8.56 -26.60
N ASN A 207 -12.65 8.54 -27.46
CA ASN A 207 -12.58 7.57 -28.54
C ASN A 207 -12.34 6.17 -28.01
N LYS A 208 -13.25 5.24 -28.34
CA LYS A 208 -13.17 3.83 -27.96
C LYS A 208 -12.12 3.10 -28.77
N LYS A 209 -11.38 2.22 -28.10
CA LYS A 209 -10.37 1.32 -28.69
C LYS A 209 -10.31 0.03 -27.90
N GLU A 210 -9.83 -1.03 -28.53
CA GLU A 210 -9.53 -2.27 -27.81
C GLU A 210 -8.42 -2.01 -26.81
N MET A 211 -8.65 -2.39 -25.54
CA MET A 211 -7.67 -2.33 -24.46
C MET A 211 -7.90 -3.46 -23.47
N GLU A 212 -6.86 -3.80 -22.74
CA GLU A 212 -6.95 -4.72 -21.61
C GLU A 212 -7.14 -3.94 -20.31
N ILE A 213 -8.11 -4.37 -19.51
CA ILE A 213 -8.37 -3.83 -18.18
C ILE A 213 -8.26 -4.93 -17.13
N PHE A 214 -7.84 -4.56 -15.92
CA PHE A 214 -7.90 -5.44 -14.76
C PHE A 214 -9.34 -5.52 -14.24
N THR A 215 -9.82 -6.75 -14.05
CA THR A 215 -11.05 -7.06 -13.32
C THR A 215 -10.76 -8.09 -12.23
N TRP A 216 -11.72 -8.31 -11.33
CA TRP A 216 -11.58 -9.34 -10.29
C TRP A 216 -11.65 -10.77 -10.85
N ASP A 217 -11.97 -10.93 -12.13
CA ASP A 217 -11.99 -12.21 -12.86
C ASP A 217 -10.76 -12.41 -13.76
N GLY A 218 -9.84 -11.45 -13.75
CA GLY A 218 -8.60 -11.44 -14.52
C GLY A 218 -8.52 -10.26 -15.49
N MET A 219 -7.64 -10.38 -16.47
CA MET A 219 -7.50 -9.39 -17.53
C MET A 219 -8.58 -9.60 -18.58
N GLU A 220 -9.32 -8.55 -18.90
CA GLU A 220 -10.37 -8.58 -19.91
C GLU A 220 -10.06 -7.61 -21.04
N LYS A 221 -10.29 -8.08 -22.29
CA LYS A 221 -10.24 -7.23 -23.48
C LYS A 221 -11.59 -6.55 -23.66
N VAL A 222 -11.58 -5.23 -23.64
CA VAL A 222 -12.79 -4.41 -23.76
C VAL A 222 -12.61 -3.32 -24.81
N ASN A 223 -13.73 -2.87 -25.39
CA ASN A 223 -13.72 -1.72 -26.27
C ASN A 223 -14.11 -0.46 -25.48
N PHE A 224 -13.14 0.10 -24.77
CA PHE A 224 -13.29 1.26 -23.90
C PHE A 224 -12.58 2.48 -24.46
N SER A 225 -13.10 3.66 -24.12
CA SER A 225 -12.36 4.91 -24.20
C SER A 225 -11.42 5.06 -22.99
N THR A 226 -10.53 6.05 -23.05
CA THR A 226 -9.69 6.39 -21.88
C THR A 226 -10.55 6.85 -20.70
N MET A 227 -11.67 7.55 -20.97
CA MET A 227 -12.61 7.97 -19.92
C MET A 227 -13.38 6.78 -19.32
N ASP A 228 -13.81 5.79 -20.13
CA ASP A 228 -14.41 4.55 -19.62
C ASP A 228 -13.45 3.77 -18.73
N SER A 229 -12.19 3.64 -19.16
CA SER A 229 -11.13 3.02 -18.39
C SER A 229 -10.87 3.77 -17.08
N LEU A 230 -10.81 5.10 -17.11
CA LEU A 230 -10.65 5.92 -15.92
C LEU A 230 -11.81 5.72 -14.94
N LYS A 231 -13.06 5.75 -15.41
CA LYS A 231 -14.25 5.46 -14.59
C LYS A 231 -14.15 4.09 -13.94
N HIS A 232 -13.79 3.06 -14.71
CA HIS A 232 -13.60 1.70 -14.20
C HIS A 232 -12.57 1.66 -13.06
N TYR A 233 -11.39 2.26 -13.25
CA TYR A 233 -10.33 2.23 -12.23
C TYR A 233 -10.62 3.10 -11.01
N VAL A 234 -11.33 4.21 -11.16
CA VAL A 234 -11.77 5.06 -10.03
C VAL A 234 -12.81 4.32 -9.17
N MET A 235 -13.64 3.48 -9.78
CA MET A 235 -14.67 2.69 -9.10
C MET A 235 -14.12 1.44 -8.42
N MET A 236 -12.88 1.05 -8.65
CA MET A 236 -12.27 -0.12 -8.01
C MET A 236 -11.97 0.16 -6.55
N LEU A 237 -12.50 -0.68 -5.66
CA LEU A 237 -12.18 -0.65 -4.24
C LEU A 237 -10.72 -1.04 -4.01
N ASN A 238 -10.04 -0.30 -3.16
CA ASN A 238 -8.69 -0.58 -2.72
C ASN A 238 -8.66 -0.90 -1.23
N THR A 239 -7.65 -1.64 -0.78
CA THR A 239 -7.48 -2.03 0.61
C THR A 239 -6.01 -2.19 0.96
N GLY A 240 -5.69 -2.17 2.26
CA GLY A 240 -4.41 -2.56 2.82
C GLY A 240 -4.63 -3.48 4.01
N MET A 241 -3.73 -4.45 4.19
CA MET A 241 -3.75 -5.37 5.32
C MET A 241 -2.32 -5.57 5.85
N MET A 242 -2.17 -5.50 7.15
CA MET A 242 -0.92 -5.79 7.86
C MET A 242 -1.21 -6.68 9.05
N ALA A 243 -0.35 -7.68 9.29
CA ALA A 243 -0.34 -8.46 10.52
C ALA A 243 1.05 -8.40 11.15
N MET A 244 1.08 -8.20 12.46
CA MET A 244 2.30 -8.05 13.24
C MET A 244 2.23 -8.90 14.51
N ASN A 245 3.36 -9.45 14.92
CA ASN A 245 3.49 -10.01 16.26
C ASN A 245 3.64 -8.86 17.28
N PRO A 246 2.69 -8.68 18.21
CA PRO A 246 2.72 -7.55 19.14
C PRO A 246 3.88 -7.58 20.14
N TYR A 247 4.49 -8.75 20.35
CA TYR A 247 5.53 -8.95 21.38
C TYR A 247 6.95 -8.67 20.86
N ASN A 248 7.23 -8.95 19.59
CA ASN A 248 8.57 -8.80 19.01
C ASN A 248 8.61 -7.86 17.78
N GLY A 249 7.50 -7.26 17.42
CA GLY A 249 7.41 -6.29 16.33
C GLY A 249 7.47 -6.89 14.92
N GLU A 250 7.67 -8.18 14.75
CA GLU A 250 7.82 -8.79 13.42
C GLU A 250 6.56 -8.67 12.59
N ILE A 251 6.66 -8.03 11.44
CA ILE A 251 5.58 -7.96 10.45
C ILE A 251 5.50 -9.31 9.73
N LYS A 252 4.38 -10.00 9.86
CA LYS A 252 4.14 -11.32 9.27
C LYS A 252 3.42 -11.26 7.93
N VAL A 253 2.64 -10.20 7.71
CA VAL A 253 1.86 -9.98 6.49
C VAL A 253 1.90 -8.52 6.10
N TRP A 254 2.06 -8.26 4.79
CA TRP A 254 1.98 -6.94 4.19
C TRP A 254 1.27 -7.02 2.84
N VAL A 255 0.00 -6.67 2.78
CA VAL A 255 -0.79 -6.58 1.54
C VAL A 255 -1.12 -5.11 1.30
N GLY A 256 -0.33 -4.45 0.45
CA GLY A 256 -0.43 -3.00 0.24
C GLY A 256 -1.55 -2.56 -0.70
N GLY A 257 -2.23 -3.49 -1.37
CA GLY A 257 -3.31 -3.18 -2.30
C GLY A 257 -3.80 -4.41 -3.06
N ILE A 258 -4.64 -4.17 -4.06
CA ILE A 258 -5.35 -5.23 -4.79
C ILE A 258 -4.56 -5.79 -6.00
N ASN A 259 -3.77 -4.95 -6.65
CA ASN A 259 -2.91 -5.35 -7.78
C ASN A 259 -1.84 -4.28 -8.02
N HIS A 260 -0.58 -4.60 -7.75
CA HIS A 260 0.52 -3.64 -7.85
C HIS A 260 0.84 -3.21 -9.29
N GLN A 261 0.47 -3.98 -10.29
CA GLN A 261 0.70 -3.61 -11.69
C GLN A 261 -0.09 -2.35 -12.06
N TYR A 262 -1.33 -2.24 -11.59
CA TYR A 262 -2.25 -1.15 -11.91
C TYR A 262 -2.35 -0.10 -10.80
N TYR A 263 -2.19 -0.50 -9.53
CA TYR A 263 -2.32 0.34 -8.35
C TYR A 263 -1.02 0.34 -7.56
N LYS A 264 -0.15 1.33 -7.82
CA LYS A 264 1.18 1.41 -7.19
C LYS A 264 1.14 1.92 -5.76
N PHE A 265 0.04 2.56 -5.35
CA PHE A 265 -0.09 3.20 -4.06
C PHE A 265 -0.31 2.17 -2.95
N ASP A 266 0.55 2.19 -1.94
CA ASP A 266 0.54 1.24 -0.83
C ASP A 266 -0.43 1.70 0.26
N HIS A 267 -1.51 0.95 0.47
CA HIS A 267 -2.56 1.27 1.43
C HIS A 267 -2.23 0.87 2.88
N VAL A 268 -1.09 0.23 3.14
CA VAL A 268 -0.66 -0.08 4.51
C VAL A 268 -0.06 1.16 5.17
N ASN A 269 0.90 1.83 4.55
CA ASN A 269 1.59 2.95 5.19
C ASN A 269 1.56 4.28 4.42
N GLN A 270 1.31 4.29 3.09
CA GLN A 270 1.23 5.53 2.33
C GLN A 270 -0.18 6.15 2.38
N ALA A 271 -1.22 5.30 2.37
CA ALA A 271 -2.59 5.77 2.49
C ALA A 271 -2.88 6.19 3.93
N LYS A 272 -3.34 7.41 4.07
CA LYS A 272 -3.97 7.91 5.31
C LYS A 272 -5.45 8.14 5.04
N ARG A 273 -6.28 7.63 5.92
CA ARG A 273 -7.73 7.70 5.83
C ARG A 273 -8.31 7.93 7.21
N GLN A 274 -9.49 8.51 7.23
CA GLN A 274 -10.28 8.67 8.45
C GLN A 274 -10.41 7.32 9.17
N ALA A 275 -9.89 7.25 10.41
CA ALA A 275 -9.89 6.01 11.19
C ALA A 275 -11.31 5.56 11.54
N GLY A 276 -12.24 6.50 11.66
CA GLY A 276 -13.59 6.22 12.10
C GLY A 276 -13.62 5.57 13.48
N SER A 277 -14.59 4.69 13.73
CA SER A 277 -14.79 4.06 15.04
C SER A 277 -13.62 3.22 15.55
N THR A 278 -12.66 2.87 14.70
CA THR A 278 -11.43 2.20 15.16
C THR A 278 -10.53 3.12 16.01
N PHE A 279 -10.79 4.42 16.00
CA PHE A 279 -10.08 5.38 16.85
C PHE A 279 -10.68 5.51 18.27
N LYS A 280 -11.90 5.06 18.49
CA LYS A 280 -12.60 5.15 19.80
C LYS A 280 -11.78 4.62 20.98
N PRO A 281 -11.02 3.51 20.87
CA PRO A 281 -10.22 3.00 21.96
C PRO A 281 -9.28 4.04 22.59
N PHE A 282 -8.81 5.05 21.84
CA PHE A 282 -7.96 6.10 22.40
C PHE A 282 -8.72 7.06 23.31
N ALA A 283 -9.99 7.35 23.01
CA ALA A 283 -10.85 8.12 23.91
C ALA A 283 -11.16 7.34 25.20
N TYR A 284 -11.42 6.04 25.08
CA TYR A 284 -11.65 5.18 26.24
C TYR A 284 -10.35 4.96 27.05
N LEU A 285 -9.19 4.85 26.38
CA LEU A 285 -7.91 4.83 27.09
C LEU A 285 -7.66 6.13 27.87
N ALA A 286 -7.96 7.29 27.27
CA ALA A 286 -7.86 8.57 27.96
C ALA A 286 -8.76 8.64 29.21
N ALA A 287 -9.93 8.01 29.15
CA ALA A 287 -10.84 7.89 30.29
C ALA A 287 -10.26 7.00 31.39
N LEU A 288 -9.71 5.83 31.03
CA LEU A 288 -9.03 4.94 32.00
C LEU A 288 -7.84 5.63 32.67
N GLU A 289 -7.00 6.34 31.90
CA GLU A 289 -5.87 7.12 32.42
C GLU A 289 -6.32 8.31 33.31
N SER A 290 -7.58 8.74 33.19
CA SER A 290 -8.20 9.76 34.04
C SER A 290 -8.89 9.16 35.27
N GLY A 291 -8.78 7.83 35.50
CA GLY A 291 -9.32 7.13 36.67
C GLY A 291 -10.75 6.59 36.48
N MET A 292 -11.33 6.69 35.29
CA MET A 292 -12.60 6.01 34.99
C MET A 292 -12.38 4.50 34.84
N THR A 293 -13.47 3.74 34.97
CA THR A 293 -13.46 2.28 34.90
C THR A 293 -14.38 1.76 33.80
N PRO A 294 -14.21 0.53 33.31
CA PRO A 294 -15.12 -0.09 32.36
C PRO A 294 -16.58 -0.19 32.83
N CYS A 295 -16.81 -0.13 34.15
CA CYS A 295 -18.13 -0.21 34.79
C CYS A 295 -18.83 1.16 34.92
N ASP A 296 -18.10 2.28 34.75
CA ASP A 296 -18.71 3.61 34.82
C ASP A 296 -19.74 3.76 33.69
N LYS A 297 -20.78 4.51 33.99
CA LYS A 297 -21.93 4.61 33.10
C LYS A 297 -22.09 6.01 32.54
N LEU A 298 -22.47 6.08 31.28
CA LEU A 298 -22.96 7.28 30.61
C LEU A 298 -24.31 6.97 29.95
N THR A 299 -25.16 7.97 29.88
CA THR A 299 -26.48 7.84 29.26
C THR A 299 -26.35 8.03 27.74
N ASP A 300 -26.91 7.14 26.96
CA ASP A 300 -27.07 7.33 25.52
C ASP A 300 -28.15 8.35 25.23
N LYS A 301 -27.76 9.59 25.00
CA LYS A 301 -28.64 10.76 24.78
C LYS A 301 -28.13 11.65 23.67
N PRO A 302 -28.96 12.56 23.10
CA PRO A 302 -28.48 13.58 22.18
C PRO A 302 -27.35 14.40 22.82
N VAL A 303 -26.33 14.66 22.06
CA VAL A 303 -25.14 15.42 22.46
C VAL A 303 -25.00 16.62 21.53
N LYS A 304 -24.79 17.80 22.11
CA LYS A 304 -24.51 19.01 21.36
C LYS A 304 -23.24 19.63 21.92
N ILE A 305 -22.21 19.73 21.13
CA ILE A 305 -20.91 20.26 21.51
C ILE A 305 -20.65 21.54 20.74
N GLU A 306 -20.42 22.62 21.42
CA GLU A 306 -20.04 23.92 20.85
C GLU A 306 -18.50 24.05 20.91
N PHE A 307 -17.88 24.42 19.82
CA PHE A 307 -16.43 24.59 19.74
C PHE A 307 -16.06 25.68 18.73
N ILE A 308 -14.83 26.16 18.81
CA ILE A 308 -14.30 27.12 17.83
C ILE A 308 -13.67 26.33 16.70
N GLY A 309 -14.34 26.29 15.56
CA GLY A 309 -13.85 25.71 14.34
C GLY A 309 -12.94 26.66 13.57
N LYS A 310 -12.57 26.26 12.35
CA LYS A 310 -11.67 27.05 11.48
C LYS A 310 -12.27 28.39 11.07
N ASP A 311 -13.57 28.43 10.87
CA ASP A 311 -14.31 29.59 10.35
C ASP A 311 -15.12 30.31 11.45
N GLY A 312 -14.94 29.94 12.72
CA GLY A 312 -15.61 30.55 13.88
C GLY A 312 -16.32 29.53 14.78
N PRO A 313 -17.29 29.97 15.59
CA PRO A 313 -18.07 29.09 16.46
C PRO A 313 -18.89 28.08 15.64
N GLU A 314 -18.73 26.83 15.95
CA GLU A 314 -19.43 25.71 15.30
C GLU A 314 -20.15 24.86 16.36
N THR A 315 -21.19 24.18 15.94
CA THR A 315 -21.91 23.20 16.75
C THR A 315 -21.84 21.84 16.10
N TRP A 316 -21.52 20.82 16.88
CA TRP A 316 -21.47 19.44 16.40
C TRP A 316 -22.41 18.54 17.20
N GLU A 317 -23.26 17.80 16.47
CA GLU A 317 -24.26 16.90 17.02
C GLU A 317 -24.03 15.48 16.47
N PRO A 318 -23.20 14.65 17.14
CA PRO A 318 -22.96 13.27 16.69
C PRO A 318 -24.21 12.41 16.81
N LYS A 319 -24.47 11.58 15.80
CA LYS A 319 -25.55 10.60 15.79
C LYS A 319 -24.99 9.18 15.80
N ASN A 320 -25.70 8.24 16.44
CA ASN A 320 -25.37 6.82 16.34
C ASN A 320 -25.55 6.33 14.89
N ALA A 321 -24.85 5.25 14.52
CA ALA A 321 -24.85 4.74 13.14
C ALA A 321 -26.25 4.30 12.66
N ASP A 322 -27.10 3.82 13.57
CA ASP A 322 -28.48 3.44 13.31
C ASP A 322 -29.50 4.56 13.57
N TRP A 323 -29.02 5.79 13.83
CA TRP A 323 -29.80 6.99 14.14
C TRP A 323 -30.67 6.85 15.40
N SER A 324 -30.56 5.75 16.16
CA SER A 324 -31.32 5.51 17.37
C SER A 324 -30.63 6.07 18.61
N ILE A 325 -31.42 6.46 19.58
CA ILE A 325 -30.99 6.87 20.92
C ILE A 325 -31.84 6.09 21.91
N SER A 326 -31.16 5.39 22.82
CA SER A 326 -31.85 4.49 23.74
C SER A 326 -32.30 5.16 25.04
N TYR A 327 -31.74 6.32 25.37
CA TYR A 327 -31.91 7.00 26.67
C TYR A 327 -31.58 6.13 27.89
N SER A 328 -30.77 5.10 27.69
CA SER A 328 -30.39 4.15 28.74
C SER A 328 -28.97 4.43 29.21
N ASP A 329 -28.73 4.19 30.51
CA ASP A 329 -27.39 4.18 31.08
C ASP A 329 -26.66 2.92 30.63
N MET A 330 -25.45 3.09 30.10
CA MET A 330 -24.60 2.00 29.63
C MET A 330 -23.22 2.10 30.25
N THR A 331 -22.65 0.95 30.59
CA THR A 331 -21.24 0.90 31.01
C THR A 331 -20.32 1.28 29.84
N LEU A 332 -19.15 1.84 30.13
CA LEU A 332 -18.18 2.21 29.10
C LEU A 332 -17.81 1.00 28.25
N ARG A 333 -17.66 -0.19 28.85
CA ARG A 333 -17.40 -1.42 28.10
C ARG A 333 -18.52 -1.73 27.09
N HIS A 334 -19.79 -1.67 27.52
CA HIS A 334 -20.94 -1.93 26.64
C HIS A 334 -21.08 -0.88 25.53
N ALA A 335 -20.83 0.38 25.86
CA ALA A 335 -20.88 1.50 24.91
C ALA A 335 -19.79 1.38 23.82
N LEU A 336 -18.56 0.98 24.19
CA LEU A 336 -17.50 0.71 23.24
C LEU A 336 -17.85 -0.51 22.36
N ALA A 337 -18.34 -1.58 22.98
CA ALA A 337 -18.74 -2.81 22.28
C ALA A 337 -19.81 -2.56 21.20
N ARG A 338 -20.76 -1.66 21.48
CA ARG A 338 -21.79 -1.22 20.52
C ARG A 338 -21.37 -0.07 19.61
N SER A 339 -20.16 0.42 19.79
CA SER A 339 -19.62 1.54 19.00
C SER A 339 -20.52 2.80 19.02
N LEU A 340 -21.08 3.16 20.17
CA LEU A 340 -21.99 4.30 20.28
C LEU A 340 -21.24 5.64 20.13
N ASN A 341 -21.70 6.47 19.20
CA ASN A 341 -21.09 7.77 18.93
C ASN A 341 -21.41 8.79 20.01
N THR A 342 -22.66 8.81 20.48
CA THR A 342 -23.14 9.73 21.52
C THR A 342 -22.37 9.60 22.82
N ILE A 343 -22.11 8.38 23.29
CA ILE A 343 -21.34 8.13 24.51
C ILE A 343 -19.86 8.44 24.28
N THR A 344 -19.28 8.07 23.14
CA THR A 344 -17.88 8.38 22.85
C THR A 344 -17.63 9.90 22.74
N ALA A 345 -18.58 10.65 22.19
CA ALA A 345 -18.50 12.12 22.14
C ALA A 345 -18.55 12.74 23.53
N GLN A 346 -19.48 12.31 24.40
CA GLN A 346 -19.53 12.71 25.80
C GLN A 346 -18.22 12.40 26.53
N LEU A 347 -17.67 11.20 26.30
CA LEU A 347 -16.41 10.78 26.90
C LEU A 347 -15.25 11.65 26.44
N THR A 348 -15.19 11.97 25.12
CA THR A 348 -14.17 12.88 24.58
C THR A 348 -14.26 14.29 25.18
N GLU A 349 -15.47 14.78 25.44
CA GLU A 349 -15.69 16.06 26.10
C GLU A 349 -15.23 16.02 27.57
N ILE A 350 -15.53 14.94 28.29
CA ILE A 350 -15.15 14.75 29.71
C ILE A 350 -13.63 14.72 29.86
N VAL A 351 -12.91 13.97 29.00
CA VAL A 351 -11.46 13.79 29.13
C VAL A 351 -10.66 14.89 28.44
N GLY A 352 -11.26 15.59 27.48
CA GLY A 352 -10.62 16.56 26.59
C GLY A 352 -10.02 15.95 25.33
N ALA A 353 -10.24 16.61 24.20
CA ALA A 353 -9.75 16.17 22.88
C ALA A 353 -8.22 16.06 22.83
N ASP A 354 -7.49 16.96 23.49
CA ASP A 354 -6.03 16.94 23.60
C ASP A 354 -5.52 15.66 24.28
N LYS A 355 -6.21 15.20 25.31
CA LYS A 355 -5.86 13.95 26.00
C LYS A 355 -6.05 12.72 25.11
N VAL A 356 -7.10 12.71 24.30
CA VAL A 356 -7.32 11.64 23.32
C VAL A 356 -6.18 11.60 22.28
N VAL A 357 -5.77 12.77 21.77
CA VAL A 357 -4.62 12.92 20.85
C VAL A 357 -3.33 12.45 21.52
N GLU A 358 -3.10 12.85 22.79
CA GLU A 358 -1.93 12.41 23.58
C GLU A 358 -1.87 10.87 23.67
N MET A 359 -2.99 10.21 23.98
CA MET A 359 -3.03 8.76 24.10
C MET A 359 -2.76 8.06 22.76
N ALA A 360 -3.30 8.60 21.67
CA ALA A 360 -3.04 8.09 20.33
C ALA A 360 -1.53 8.19 19.98
N HIS A 361 -0.91 9.34 20.24
CA HIS A 361 0.53 9.52 20.00
C HIS A 361 1.38 8.63 20.92
N LYS A 362 1.06 8.54 22.22
CA LYS A 362 1.78 7.66 23.15
C LYS A 362 1.80 6.20 22.71
N THR A 363 0.71 5.73 22.12
CA THR A 363 0.58 4.35 21.67
C THR A 363 1.17 4.09 20.29
N GLY A 364 1.58 5.12 19.53
CA GLY A 364 2.33 4.95 18.29
C GLY A 364 1.69 5.49 17.01
N ILE A 365 0.69 6.38 17.12
CA ILE A 365 0.20 7.17 15.98
C ILE A 365 1.14 8.37 15.77
N ASP A 366 1.83 8.41 14.63
CA ASP A 366 2.80 9.46 14.29
C ASP A 366 2.17 10.56 13.39
N SER A 367 1.01 10.29 12.80
CA SER A 367 0.26 11.25 11.98
C SER A 367 -0.12 12.48 12.78
N LYS A 368 -0.11 13.65 12.12
CA LYS A 368 -0.59 14.90 12.73
C LYS A 368 -2.09 14.80 13.00
N LEU A 369 -2.46 14.84 14.26
CA LEU A 369 -3.84 14.79 14.72
C LEU A 369 -4.34 16.18 15.11
N GLN A 370 -5.61 16.45 14.84
CA GLN A 370 -6.30 17.66 15.30
C GLN A 370 -7.12 17.33 16.54
N ALA A 371 -6.91 18.09 17.61
CA ALA A 371 -7.66 17.95 18.86
C ALA A 371 -9.01 18.68 18.75
N VAL A 372 -9.93 18.10 17.99
CA VAL A 372 -11.30 18.59 17.82
C VAL A 372 -12.29 17.65 18.52
N PRO A 373 -13.52 18.09 18.86
CA PRO A 373 -14.50 17.24 19.56
C PRO A 373 -14.77 15.89 18.89
N SER A 374 -14.67 15.83 17.58
CA SER A 374 -14.89 14.60 16.80
C SER A 374 -13.68 13.64 16.77
N VAL A 375 -12.54 14.00 17.42
CA VAL A 375 -11.33 13.16 17.38
C VAL A 375 -11.58 11.76 17.94
N GLY A 376 -12.34 11.63 19.03
CA GLY A 376 -12.69 10.33 19.61
C GLY A 376 -13.51 9.43 18.68
N LEU A 377 -14.18 9.99 17.67
CA LEU A 377 -14.89 9.26 16.63
C LEU A 377 -14.01 8.96 15.39
N GLY A 378 -12.74 9.37 15.42
CA GLY A 378 -11.77 9.08 14.37
C GLY A 378 -11.89 9.99 13.15
N SER A 379 -12.11 11.28 13.35
CA SER A 379 -12.16 12.28 12.26
C SER A 379 -10.82 12.56 11.61
N ASN A 380 -9.71 12.11 12.20
CA ASN A 380 -8.36 12.30 11.68
C ASN A 380 -7.93 11.14 10.75
N ASP A 381 -7.04 11.47 9.80
CA ASP A 381 -6.48 10.53 8.86
C ASP A 381 -5.23 9.86 9.43
N VAL A 382 -5.24 8.52 9.45
CA VAL A 382 -4.12 7.67 9.89
C VAL A 382 -3.92 6.50 8.93
N SER A 383 -2.76 5.85 9.00
CA SER A 383 -2.46 4.68 8.18
C SER A 383 -2.84 3.36 8.89
N VAL A 384 -3.00 2.28 8.13
CA VAL A 384 -3.15 0.92 8.67
C VAL A 384 -1.94 0.53 9.51
N TYR A 385 -0.73 0.90 9.06
CA TYR A 385 0.52 0.67 9.77
C TYR A 385 0.50 1.26 11.18
N GLU A 386 0.13 2.55 11.30
CA GLU A 386 0.04 3.23 12.60
C GLU A 386 -1.02 2.62 13.51
N MET A 387 -2.17 2.25 12.97
CA MET A 387 -3.24 1.60 13.75
C MET A 387 -2.81 0.23 14.29
N VAL A 388 -2.18 -0.61 13.47
CA VAL A 388 -1.69 -1.93 13.91
C VAL A 388 -0.60 -1.78 14.97
N LYS A 389 0.37 -0.86 14.75
CA LYS A 389 1.42 -0.50 15.72
C LYS A 389 0.78 -0.08 17.05
N SER A 390 -0.18 0.81 17.01
CA SER A 390 -0.81 1.38 18.20
C SER A 390 -1.64 0.34 18.98
N TYR A 391 -2.42 -0.48 18.29
CA TYR A 391 -3.18 -1.56 18.93
C TYR A 391 -2.30 -2.65 19.54
N SER A 392 -1.09 -2.87 19.01
CA SER A 392 -0.14 -3.82 19.60
C SER A 392 0.25 -3.44 21.02
N THR A 393 0.21 -2.16 21.36
CA THR A 393 0.49 -1.65 22.72
C THR A 393 -0.48 -2.22 23.75
N PHE A 394 -1.76 -2.38 23.41
CA PHE A 394 -2.73 -3.00 24.32
C PHE A 394 -2.43 -4.48 24.56
N MET A 395 -1.98 -5.18 23.51
CA MET A 395 -1.65 -6.61 23.59
C MET A 395 -0.30 -6.89 24.28
N ASN A 396 0.62 -5.90 24.30
CA ASN A 396 1.95 -6.02 24.86
C ASN A 396 2.07 -5.34 26.24
N ALA A 397 1.05 -5.50 27.08
CA ALA A 397 1.03 -4.98 28.46
C ALA A 397 1.39 -3.47 28.53
N GLY A 398 0.94 -2.68 27.58
CA GLY A 398 1.16 -1.24 27.55
C GLY A 398 2.53 -0.78 27.05
N LYS A 399 3.32 -1.69 26.49
CA LYS A 399 4.60 -1.36 25.86
C LYS A 399 4.39 -1.13 24.37
N THR A 400 4.91 -0.02 23.85
CA THR A 400 5.02 0.16 22.41
C THR A 400 5.95 -0.87 21.80
N THR A 401 5.66 -1.26 20.58
CA THR A 401 6.45 -2.23 19.83
C THR A 401 6.67 -1.66 18.43
N GLU A 402 7.91 -1.32 18.09
CA GLU A 402 8.22 -0.80 16.74
C GLU A 402 8.14 -1.94 15.73
N PRO A 403 7.37 -1.78 14.64
CA PRO A 403 7.25 -2.83 13.63
C PRO A 403 8.55 -3.07 12.88
N ILE A 404 8.95 -4.33 12.74
CA ILE A 404 10.17 -4.77 12.06
C ILE A 404 9.80 -5.50 10.77
N LEU A 405 10.19 -4.95 9.62
CA LEU A 405 10.00 -5.57 8.30
C LEU A 405 11.25 -6.37 7.87
N VAL A 406 12.45 -5.89 8.24
CA VAL A 406 13.74 -6.53 7.95
C VAL A 406 14.36 -6.95 9.27
N SER A 407 14.72 -8.24 9.42
CA SER A 407 15.34 -8.77 10.63
C SER A 407 16.86 -8.71 10.60
N LYS A 408 17.47 -8.93 9.41
CA LYS A 408 18.93 -8.85 9.25
C LYS A 408 19.33 -8.61 7.81
N ILE A 409 20.53 -8.06 7.64
CA ILE A 409 21.22 -7.89 6.38
C ILE A 409 22.56 -8.60 6.45
N VAL A 410 22.89 -9.37 5.42
CA VAL A 410 24.20 -10.03 5.30
C VAL A 410 24.84 -9.70 3.94
N ASP A 411 26.17 -9.77 3.87
CA ASP A 411 26.93 -9.58 2.63
C ASP A 411 26.90 -10.84 1.73
N GLN A 412 27.71 -10.82 0.67
CA GLN A 412 27.82 -11.95 -0.27
C GLN A 412 28.47 -13.17 0.37
N GLU A 413 29.41 -12.96 1.29
CA GLU A 413 30.16 -13.96 2.05
C GLU A 413 29.34 -14.58 3.18
N GLY A 414 28.23 -13.93 3.57
CA GLY A 414 27.34 -14.39 4.64
C GLY A 414 27.61 -13.72 5.99
N ASN A 415 28.51 -12.73 6.06
CA ASN A 415 28.74 -11.96 7.29
C ASN A 415 27.53 -11.06 7.58
N VAL A 416 27.16 -10.96 8.85
CA VAL A 416 26.04 -10.13 9.28
C VAL A 416 26.49 -8.67 9.32
N ILE A 417 25.89 -7.82 8.47
CA ILE A 417 26.13 -6.36 8.43
C ILE A 417 25.26 -5.65 9.46
N ALA A 418 23.99 -6.06 9.56
CA ALA A 418 23.04 -5.45 10.48
C ALA A 418 22.02 -6.47 11.01
N LEU A 419 21.64 -6.30 12.28
CA LEU A 419 20.55 -7.01 12.95
C LEU A 419 19.56 -5.98 13.47
N PHE A 420 18.27 -6.26 13.29
CA PHE A 420 17.19 -5.37 13.72
C PHE A 420 16.33 -6.10 14.76
N GLN A 421 16.12 -5.43 15.87
CA GLN A 421 15.27 -5.91 16.96
C GLN A 421 14.35 -4.76 17.37
N THR A 422 13.16 -5.08 17.85
CA THR A 422 12.24 -4.06 18.32
C THR A 422 12.69 -3.51 19.67
N GLU A 423 12.48 -2.21 19.83
CA GLU A 423 12.59 -1.57 21.13
C GLU A 423 11.21 -1.50 21.78
N HIS A 424 11.18 -1.67 23.08
CA HIS A 424 9.96 -1.59 23.88
C HIS A 424 10.06 -0.42 24.85
N LYS A 425 9.02 0.41 24.86
CA LYS A 425 8.89 1.50 25.82
C LYS A 425 7.53 1.40 26.50
N GLN A 426 7.52 1.36 27.84
CA GLN A 426 6.27 1.43 28.62
C GLN A 426 5.64 2.80 28.44
N VAL A 427 4.41 2.88 27.93
CA VAL A 427 3.71 4.12 27.61
C VAL A 427 2.36 4.27 28.29
N ILE A 428 1.73 3.16 28.65
CA ILE A 428 0.55 3.07 29.51
C ILE A 428 0.77 1.95 30.52
N SER A 429 0.06 1.97 31.62
CA SER A 429 0.21 0.92 32.65
C SER A 429 -0.25 -0.44 32.11
N PRO A 430 0.33 -1.56 32.61
CA PRO A 430 -0.14 -2.90 32.28
C PRO A 430 -1.62 -3.11 32.58
N GLU A 431 -2.10 -2.52 33.65
CA GLU A 431 -3.49 -2.56 34.12
C GLU A 431 -4.42 -1.91 33.08
N ASN A 432 -4.10 -0.68 32.62
CA ASN A 432 -4.89 0.02 31.60
C ASN A 432 -4.83 -0.68 30.25
N ALA A 433 -3.70 -1.27 29.88
CA ALA A 433 -3.60 -2.10 28.67
C ALA A 433 -4.50 -3.34 28.75
N TRP A 434 -4.53 -4.01 29.91
CA TRP A 434 -5.42 -5.13 30.17
C TRP A 434 -6.89 -4.71 30.13
N LEU A 435 -7.23 -3.58 30.78
CA LEU A 435 -8.60 -3.04 30.77
C LEU A 435 -9.05 -2.68 29.36
N MET A 436 -8.17 -2.09 28.52
CA MET A 436 -8.49 -1.82 27.11
C MET A 436 -8.74 -3.12 26.33
N THR A 437 -7.91 -4.14 26.51
CA THR A 437 -8.13 -5.43 25.90
C THR A 437 -9.44 -6.09 26.35
N TYR A 438 -9.75 -5.99 27.64
CA TYR A 438 -11.03 -6.45 28.21
C TYR A 438 -12.22 -5.71 27.60
N MET A 439 -12.12 -4.38 27.42
CA MET A 439 -13.18 -3.58 26.81
C MET A 439 -13.36 -3.90 25.33
N LEU A 440 -12.28 -4.08 24.59
CA LEU A 440 -12.32 -4.46 23.18
C LEU A 440 -12.92 -5.86 22.94
N ARG A 441 -12.69 -6.81 23.83
CA ARG A 441 -13.34 -8.12 23.80
C ARG A 441 -14.86 -8.03 23.91
N GLY A 442 -15.37 -6.93 24.48
CA GLY A 442 -16.80 -6.64 24.55
C GLY A 442 -17.50 -6.67 23.18
N THR A 443 -16.80 -6.36 22.09
CA THR A 443 -17.37 -6.43 20.73
C THR A 443 -17.84 -7.85 20.35
N LEU A 444 -17.24 -8.89 20.96
CA LEU A 444 -17.60 -10.30 20.78
C LEU A 444 -18.50 -10.84 21.89
N GLU A 445 -18.35 -10.31 23.11
CA GLU A 445 -18.93 -10.88 24.33
C GLU A 445 -20.22 -10.16 24.78
N GLU A 446 -20.35 -8.87 24.49
CA GLU A 446 -21.51 -8.08 24.88
C GLU A 446 -22.70 -8.27 23.94
N PRO A 447 -23.93 -8.20 24.45
CA PRO A 447 -25.12 -8.22 23.60
C PRO A 447 -25.10 -7.08 22.56
N ARG A 448 -25.34 -7.41 21.30
CA ARG A 448 -25.28 -6.48 20.14
C ARG A 448 -23.91 -5.84 19.94
N GLY A 449 -22.83 -6.52 20.30
CA GLY A 449 -21.47 -6.13 19.92
C GLY A 449 -21.31 -6.04 18.40
N THR A 450 -20.36 -5.26 17.95
CA THR A 450 -20.18 -4.89 16.51
C THR A 450 -19.28 -5.82 15.72
N SER A 451 -18.91 -6.98 16.26
CA SER A 451 -18.05 -7.97 15.59
C SER A 451 -18.84 -9.06 14.86
#